data_3233cbce723f5e689402ffca8c2410df
#
_entry.id   3233cbce723f5e689402ffca8c2410df
#
_cell.length_a   1.000
_cell.length_b   1.000
_cell.length_c   1.000
_cell.angle_alpha   90.00
_cell.angle_beta   90.00
_cell.angle_gamma   90.00
#
_symmetry.space_group_name_H-M   'P 1'
#
loop_
_entity.id
_entity.type
_entity.pdbx_description
1 polymer ?
#
loop_
_entity_poly.entity_id
_entity_poly.type
_entity_poly.pdbx_seq_one_letter_code
_entity_poly.pdbx_strand_id
1 'polypeptide(L)'
;MTKEILFFFIDIDNFKAINDNLGHMFGDEILRYIASEIKRKVRSTDIVGRIGGDEFVAFLRNSSSEKAVAEKARDICDLFKNTYKELIDKYNVSCSVGISLFPRDGKSYEELFHNADRALYYAKERGKNGYAFYNETMGNSDFKTVLTNVVESHQLVK
;
A
#
# COMPACT_ATOMS: atom_id res chain seq x y z
N MET A 1 25.62 12.18 5.95
CA MET A 1 24.17 11.99 6.17
C MET A 1 23.66 10.91 5.23
N THR A 2 23.27 9.78 5.77
CA THR A 2 22.62 8.73 5.01
C THR A 2 21.23 9.25 4.60
N LYS A 3 20.97 9.31 3.30
CA LYS A 3 19.66 9.73 2.81
C LYS A 3 18.69 8.60 3.09
N GLU A 4 17.76 8.80 3.99
CA GLU A 4 16.67 7.86 4.22
C GLU A 4 15.69 7.92 3.06
N ILE A 5 15.30 6.76 2.57
CA ILE A 5 14.24 6.60 1.58
C ILE A 5 13.16 5.74 2.23
N LEU A 6 11.94 6.19 2.13
CA LEU A 6 10.76 5.47 2.59
C LEU A 6 10.15 4.74 1.41
N PHE A 7 9.88 3.48 1.59
CA PHE A 7 9.13 2.69 0.64
C PHE A 7 7.75 2.37 1.23
N PHE A 8 6.71 2.81 0.54
CA PHE A 8 5.32 2.54 0.86
C PHE A 8 4.76 1.52 -0.11
N PHE A 9 4.21 0.45 0.40
CA PHE A 9 3.39 -0.49 -0.35
C PHE A 9 1.93 -0.28 0.05
N ILE A 10 1.10 0.12 -0.90
CA ILE A 10 -0.28 0.58 -0.69
C ILE A 10 -1.21 -0.38 -1.42
N ASP A 11 -2.25 -0.85 -0.75
CA ASP A 11 -3.27 -1.71 -1.33
C ASP A 11 -4.66 -1.21 -0.98
N ILE A 12 -5.59 -1.29 -1.95
CA ILE A 12 -6.99 -0.93 -1.75
C ILE A 12 -7.72 -2.14 -1.17
N ASP A 13 -8.18 -2.01 0.06
CA ASP A 13 -8.92 -3.07 0.73
C ASP A 13 -10.29 -3.28 0.10
N ASN A 14 -10.66 -4.54 -0.13
CA ASN A 14 -11.95 -4.94 -0.69
C ASN A 14 -12.23 -4.37 -2.10
N PHE A 15 -11.20 -4.06 -2.88
CA PHE A 15 -11.36 -3.53 -4.24
C PHE A 15 -12.14 -4.48 -5.16
N LYS A 16 -11.99 -5.79 -4.97
CA LYS A 16 -12.76 -6.78 -5.72
C LYS A 16 -14.27 -6.57 -5.58
N ALA A 17 -14.77 -6.17 -4.41
CA ALA A 17 -16.18 -5.87 -4.20
C ALA A 17 -16.68 -4.71 -5.07
N ILE A 18 -15.84 -3.71 -5.34
CA ILE A 18 -16.14 -2.63 -6.29
C ILE A 18 -16.34 -3.20 -7.68
N ASN A 19 -15.39 -3.96 -8.19
CA ASN A 19 -15.49 -4.55 -9.53
C ASN A 19 -16.69 -5.48 -9.67
N ASP A 20 -16.93 -6.33 -8.68
CA ASP A 20 -18.02 -7.31 -8.71
C ASP A 20 -19.41 -6.67 -8.67
N ASN A 21 -19.56 -5.53 -7.97
CA ASN A 21 -20.87 -4.86 -7.80
C ASN A 21 -21.09 -3.66 -8.71
N LEU A 22 -20.04 -2.92 -9.05
CA LEU A 22 -20.12 -1.67 -9.81
C LEU A 22 -19.46 -1.74 -11.20
N GLY A 23 -18.79 -2.84 -11.50
CA GLY A 23 -18.14 -3.10 -12.77
C GLY A 23 -16.69 -2.59 -12.85
N HIS A 24 -15.94 -3.13 -13.81
CA HIS A 24 -14.52 -2.82 -14.00
C HIS A 24 -14.27 -1.37 -14.44
N MET A 25 -15.20 -0.75 -15.17
CA MET A 25 -15.06 0.66 -15.58
C MET A 25 -15.06 1.58 -14.36
N PHE A 26 -15.94 1.33 -13.40
CA PHE A 26 -15.96 2.09 -12.15
C PHE A 26 -14.74 1.78 -11.29
N GLY A 27 -14.30 0.52 -11.24
CA GLY A 27 -13.05 0.14 -10.59
C GLY A 27 -11.84 0.90 -11.17
N ASP A 28 -11.77 1.06 -12.48
CA ASP A 28 -10.72 1.84 -13.15
C ASP A 28 -10.78 3.34 -12.78
N GLU A 29 -11.97 3.91 -12.61
CA GLU A 29 -12.13 5.28 -12.11
C GLU A 29 -11.57 5.43 -10.69
N ILE A 30 -11.88 4.48 -9.81
CA ILE A 30 -11.33 4.44 -8.46
C ILE A 30 -9.79 4.35 -8.48
N LEU A 31 -9.22 3.50 -9.31
CA LEU A 31 -7.76 3.38 -9.43
C LEU A 31 -7.11 4.68 -9.90
N ARG A 32 -7.71 5.38 -10.88
CA ARG A 32 -7.22 6.70 -11.33
C ARG A 32 -7.34 7.75 -10.23
N TYR A 33 -8.45 7.75 -9.51
CA TYR A 33 -8.66 8.64 -8.37
C TYR A 33 -7.56 8.42 -7.32
N ILE A 34 -7.34 7.20 -6.89
CA ILE A 34 -6.32 6.85 -5.90
C ILE A 34 -4.92 7.25 -6.37
N ALA A 35 -4.57 6.95 -7.61
CA ALA A 35 -3.27 7.34 -8.18
C ALA A 35 -3.06 8.86 -8.12
N SER A 36 -4.07 9.64 -8.51
CA SER A 36 -3.98 11.10 -8.48
C SER A 36 -3.90 11.66 -7.06
N GLU A 37 -4.67 11.10 -6.13
CA GLU A 37 -4.67 11.53 -4.73
C GLU A 37 -3.36 11.18 -4.02
N ILE A 38 -2.79 10.01 -4.25
CA ILE A 38 -1.45 9.68 -3.72
C ILE A 38 -0.42 10.68 -4.24
N LYS A 39 -0.43 10.98 -5.55
CA LYS A 39 0.47 11.98 -6.14
C LYS A 39 0.34 13.36 -5.52
N ARG A 40 -0.87 13.78 -5.16
CA ARG A 40 -1.11 15.09 -4.51
C ARG A 40 -0.58 15.14 -3.07
N LYS A 41 -0.47 14.01 -2.41
CA LYS A 41 -0.01 13.90 -1.02
C LYS A 41 1.50 13.76 -0.89
N VAL A 42 2.21 13.54 -1.98
CA VAL A 42 3.67 13.41 -2.02
C VAL A 42 4.31 14.57 -2.76
N ARG A 43 5.61 14.74 -2.61
CA ARG A 43 6.36 15.82 -3.27
C ARG A 43 6.60 15.48 -4.74
N SER A 44 6.89 16.49 -5.55
CA SER A 44 7.28 16.30 -6.97
C SER A 44 8.56 15.47 -7.16
N THR A 45 9.40 15.41 -6.13
CA THR A 45 10.63 14.59 -6.10
C THR A 45 10.39 13.14 -5.70
N ASP A 46 9.22 12.82 -5.18
CA ASP A 46 8.84 11.47 -4.78
C ASP A 46 8.29 10.71 -5.99
N ILE A 47 8.40 9.39 -5.95
CA ILE A 47 7.99 8.52 -7.05
C ILE A 47 6.77 7.73 -6.59
N VAL A 48 5.73 7.72 -7.42
CA VAL A 48 4.53 6.91 -7.22
C VAL A 48 4.31 6.05 -8.47
N GLY A 49 4.03 4.79 -8.27
CA GLY A 49 3.71 3.85 -9.33
C GLY A 49 2.61 2.87 -8.94
N ARG A 50 1.87 2.38 -9.93
CA ARG A 50 0.99 1.24 -9.79
C ARG A 50 1.72 0.01 -10.30
N ILE A 51 1.83 -1.04 -9.47
CA ILE A 51 2.57 -2.26 -9.82
C ILE A 51 1.66 -3.38 -10.32
N GLY A 52 0.37 -3.28 -10.12
CA GLY A 52 -0.61 -4.23 -10.64
C GLY A 52 -1.93 -4.10 -9.90
N GLY A 53 -3.05 -4.50 -10.53
CA GLY A 53 -4.36 -4.53 -9.88
C GLY A 53 -4.67 -3.27 -9.08
N ASP A 54 -4.85 -3.46 -7.80
CA ASP A 54 -5.16 -2.46 -6.77
C ASP A 54 -3.95 -2.09 -5.89
N GLU A 55 -2.74 -2.39 -6.34
CA GLU A 55 -1.48 -2.19 -5.61
C GLU A 55 -0.67 -1.02 -6.15
N PHE A 56 -0.25 -0.14 -5.25
CA PHE A 56 0.59 1.02 -5.53
C PHE A 56 1.85 1.00 -4.68
N VAL A 57 2.90 1.63 -5.19
CA VAL A 57 4.14 1.87 -4.45
C VAL A 57 4.49 3.34 -4.47
N ALA A 58 5.13 3.81 -3.40
CA ALA A 58 5.69 5.15 -3.36
C ALA A 58 7.08 5.14 -2.72
N PHE A 59 8.01 5.89 -3.33
CA PHE A 59 9.33 6.18 -2.79
C PHE A 59 9.36 7.63 -2.36
N LEU A 60 9.50 7.85 -1.06
CA LEU A 60 9.53 9.17 -0.47
C LEU A 60 10.95 9.49 0.01
N ARG A 61 11.46 10.64 -0.38
CA ARG A 61 12.81 11.09 -0.03
C ARG A 61 12.77 12.00 1.20
N ASN A 62 13.75 11.83 2.07
CA ASN A 62 14.01 12.73 3.20
C ASN A 62 12.77 12.96 4.08
N SER A 63 12.39 11.97 4.84
CA SER A 63 11.47 12.22 5.95
C SER A 63 12.19 12.86 7.12
N SER A 64 11.59 13.89 7.68
CA SER A 64 12.12 14.60 8.83
C SER A 64 11.93 13.84 10.15
N SER A 65 10.98 12.92 10.21
CA SER A 65 10.69 12.12 11.40
C SER A 65 9.74 10.96 11.11
N GLU A 66 9.78 9.93 11.95
CA GLU A 66 8.84 8.81 11.90
C GLU A 66 7.38 9.27 12.06
N LYS A 67 7.16 10.31 12.88
CA LYS A 67 5.84 10.94 13.04
C LYS A 67 5.31 11.50 11.72
N ALA A 68 6.13 12.23 10.96
CA ALA A 68 5.74 12.78 9.66
C ALA A 68 5.43 11.67 8.64
N VAL A 69 6.15 10.55 8.70
CA VAL A 69 5.87 9.36 7.88
C VAL A 69 4.52 8.76 8.24
N ALA A 70 4.26 8.60 9.53
CA ALA A 70 2.99 8.06 10.05
C ALA A 70 1.80 8.93 9.65
N GLU A 71 1.93 10.26 9.74
CA GLU A 71 0.90 11.22 9.28
C GLU A 71 0.62 11.05 7.78
N LYS A 72 1.65 10.93 6.95
CA LYS A 72 1.49 10.70 5.52
C LYS A 72 0.82 9.36 5.21
N ALA A 73 1.19 8.32 5.90
CA ALA A 73 0.54 7.00 5.78
C ALA A 73 -0.93 7.08 6.17
N ARG A 74 -1.25 7.79 7.24
CA ARG A 74 -2.64 8.02 7.67
C ARG A 74 -3.44 8.78 6.62
N ASP A 75 -2.86 9.83 6.03
CA ASP A 75 -3.51 10.59 4.96
C ASP A 75 -3.84 9.71 3.73
N ILE A 76 -2.99 8.75 3.42
CA ILE A 76 -3.25 7.77 2.34
C ILE A 76 -4.37 6.81 2.75
N CYS A 77 -4.36 6.30 3.97
CA CYS A 77 -5.46 5.44 4.46
C CYS A 77 -6.81 6.14 4.41
N ASP A 78 -6.83 7.45 4.58
CA ASP A 78 -8.03 8.27 4.64
C ASP A 78 -8.52 8.77 3.25
N LEU A 79 -7.92 8.33 2.14
CA LEU A 79 -8.23 8.83 0.78
C LEU A 79 -9.70 8.71 0.39
N PHE A 80 -10.41 7.68 0.82
CA PHE A 80 -11.81 7.49 0.48
C PHE A 80 -12.78 8.32 1.31
N LYS A 81 -12.38 8.83 2.46
CA LYS A 81 -13.30 9.40 3.46
C LYS A 81 -14.15 10.57 2.94
N ASN A 82 -13.60 11.40 2.07
CA ASN A 82 -14.27 12.62 1.62
C ASN A 82 -15.05 12.43 0.32
N THR A 83 -14.57 11.61 -0.60
CA THR A 83 -15.15 11.49 -1.95
C THR A 83 -16.04 10.27 -2.11
N TYR A 84 -15.68 9.15 -1.49
CA TYR A 84 -16.35 7.87 -1.68
C TYR A 84 -16.85 7.26 -0.37
N LYS A 85 -17.42 8.10 0.49
CA LYS A 85 -17.94 7.65 1.80
C LYS A 85 -18.96 6.52 1.66
N GLU A 86 -19.83 6.57 0.66
CA GLU A 86 -20.82 5.53 0.41
C GLU A 86 -20.19 4.17 0.08
N LEU A 87 -19.03 4.16 -0.58
CA LEU A 87 -18.31 2.93 -0.86
C LEU A 87 -17.71 2.33 0.41
N ILE A 88 -17.26 3.17 1.34
CA ILE A 88 -16.79 2.73 2.65
C ILE A 88 -17.94 2.04 3.39
N ASP A 89 -19.08 2.71 3.47
CA ASP A 89 -20.22 2.24 4.25
C ASP A 89 -20.80 0.94 3.67
N LYS A 90 -20.86 0.83 2.35
CA LYS A 90 -21.49 -0.30 1.66
C LYS A 90 -20.57 -1.48 1.40
N TYR A 91 -19.32 -1.23 1.04
CA TYR A 91 -18.36 -2.27 0.60
C TYR A 91 -17.14 -2.40 1.50
N ASN A 92 -17.06 -1.59 2.55
CA ASN A 92 -15.94 -1.55 3.48
C ASN A 92 -14.59 -1.32 2.77
N VAL A 93 -14.58 -0.42 1.80
CA VAL A 93 -13.40 -0.04 1.02
C VAL A 93 -12.51 0.89 1.83
N SER A 94 -11.21 0.63 1.80
CA SER A 94 -10.21 1.45 2.48
C SER A 94 -8.84 1.27 1.83
N CYS A 95 -7.82 1.93 2.35
CA CYS A 95 -6.42 1.67 1.98
C CYS A 95 -5.66 1.14 3.19
N SER A 96 -4.80 0.17 2.94
CA SER A 96 -3.81 -0.31 3.89
C SER A 96 -2.40 -0.06 3.36
N VAL A 97 -1.46 0.27 4.23
CA VAL A 97 -0.09 0.68 3.86
C VAL A 97 0.95 -0.08 4.68
N GLY A 98 1.88 -0.72 4.00
CA GLY A 98 3.11 -1.26 4.59
C GLY A 98 4.29 -0.34 4.32
N ILE A 99 5.16 -0.14 5.30
CA ILE A 99 6.26 0.82 5.24
C ILE A 99 7.58 0.15 5.60
N SER A 100 8.58 0.31 4.75
CA SER A 100 9.97 -0.04 5.02
C SER A 100 10.89 1.14 4.76
N LEU A 101 12.01 1.21 5.45
CA LEU A 101 12.95 2.34 5.42
C LEU A 101 14.33 1.88 4.94
N PHE A 102 14.87 2.56 3.92
CA PHE A 102 16.26 2.41 3.53
C PHE A 102 17.16 3.32 4.39
N PRO A 103 18.31 2.88 4.86
CA PRO A 103 18.88 1.52 4.72
C PRO A 103 18.53 0.55 5.85
N ARG A 104 17.71 0.98 6.82
CA ARG A 104 17.41 0.22 8.04
C ARG A 104 16.74 -1.13 7.75
N ASP A 105 15.73 -1.11 6.89
CA ASP A 105 14.86 -2.27 6.63
C ASP A 105 15.18 -2.96 5.30
N GLY A 106 16.21 -2.54 4.60
CA GLY A 106 16.67 -3.15 3.36
C GLY A 106 17.63 -2.24 2.61
N LYS A 107 18.51 -2.84 1.79
CA LYS A 107 19.51 -2.13 0.98
C LYS A 107 19.28 -2.29 -0.52
N SER A 108 18.29 -3.09 -0.91
CA SER A 108 17.84 -3.27 -2.29
C SER A 108 16.34 -3.02 -2.39
N TYR A 109 15.86 -2.85 -3.63
CA TYR A 109 14.43 -2.76 -3.91
C TYR A 109 13.68 -4.01 -3.43
N GLU A 110 14.23 -5.17 -3.72
CA GLU A 110 13.64 -6.46 -3.37
C GLU A 110 13.48 -6.61 -1.85
N GLU A 111 14.50 -6.22 -1.08
CA GLU A 111 14.43 -6.26 0.39
C GLU A 111 13.39 -5.27 0.94
N LEU A 112 13.38 -4.04 0.44
CA LEU A 112 12.41 -3.02 0.85
C LEU A 112 10.98 -3.42 0.50
N PHE A 113 10.77 -3.91 -0.72
CA PHE A 113 9.46 -4.41 -1.17
C PHE A 113 8.97 -5.56 -0.31
N HIS A 114 9.82 -6.57 -0.10
CA HIS A 114 9.51 -7.72 0.73
C HIS A 114 9.12 -7.32 2.16
N ASN A 115 9.89 -6.43 2.76
CA ASN A 115 9.64 -6.00 4.14
C ASN A 115 8.42 -5.07 4.26
N ALA A 116 8.17 -4.22 3.26
CA ALA A 116 6.93 -3.43 3.19
C ALA A 116 5.70 -4.33 2.98
N ASP A 117 5.80 -5.39 2.19
CA ASP A 117 4.73 -6.37 1.99
C ASP A 117 4.37 -7.10 3.30
N ARG A 118 5.37 -7.51 4.08
CA ARG A 118 5.15 -8.07 5.43
C ARG A 118 4.44 -7.08 6.35
N ALA A 119 4.84 -5.82 6.33
CA ALA A 119 4.19 -4.77 7.09
C ALA A 119 2.74 -4.52 6.63
N LEU A 120 2.49 -4.55 5.32
CA LEU A 120 1.16 -4.44 4.75
C LEU A 120 0.25 -5.59 5.19
N TYR A 121 0.75 -6.82 5.12
CA TYR A 121 0.03 -7.99 5.61
C TYR A 121 -0.35 -7.83 7.09
N TYR A 122 0.60 -7.39 7.92
CA TYR A 122 0.36 -7.12 9.34
C TYR A 122 -0.73 -6.05 9.55
N ALA A 123 -0.75 -4.97 8.77
CA ALA A 123 -1.80 -3.96 8.83
C ALA A 123 -3.18 -4.54 8.46
N LYS A 124 -3.24 -5.41 7.45
CA LYS A 124 -4.48 -6.09 7.04
C LYS A 124 -5.01 -7.06 8.09
N GLU A 125 -4.14 -7.83 8.72
CA GLU A 125 -4.51 -8.75 9.82
C GLU A 125 -5.08 -8.02 11.04
N ARG A 126 -4.70 -6.76 11.24
CA ARG A 126 -5.17 -5.92 12.35
C ARG A 126 -6.42 -5.10 12.03
N GLY A 127 -7.13 -5.44 10.97
CA GLY A 127 -8.43 -4.87 10.67
C GLY A 127 -8.46 -3.97 9.43
N LYS A 128 -7.37 -3.94 8.64
CA LYS A 128 -7.29 -3.10 7.43
C LYS A 128 -7.40 -1.60 7.76
N ASN A 129 -7.55 -0.74 6.77
CA ASN A 129 -7.70 0.71 6.95
C ASN A 129 -6.66 1.31 7.90
N GLY A 130 -5.41 0.96 7.70
CA GLY A 130 -4.32 1.37 8.55
C GLY A 130 -2.96 1.14 7.91
N TYR A 131 -1.94 1.46 8.66
CA TYR A 131 -0.56 1.29 8.22
C TYR A 131 0.27 0.56 9.26
N ALA A 132 1.36 -0.02 8.83
CA ALA A 132 2.37 -0.59 9.71
C ALA A 132 3.78 -0.31 9.18
N PHE A 133 4.69 0.00 10.09
CA PHE A 133 6.13 -0.03 9.81
C PHE A 133 6.63 -1.47 9.91
N TYR A 134 7.52 -1.82 9.01
CA TYR A 134 8.21 -3.10 9.11
C TYR A 134 8.95 -3.23 10.45
N ASN A 135 8.86 -4.41 11.03
CA ASN A 135 9.61 -4.79 12.21
C ASN A 135 10.08 -6.24 12.05
N GLU A 136 11.31 -6.52 12.45
CA GLU A 136 11.92 -7.86 12.35
C GLU A 136 11.14 -8.95 13.12
N THR A 137 10.36 -8.56 14.13
CA THR A 137 9.49 -9.48 14.88
C THR A 137 8.23 -9.90 14.11
N MET A 138 7.91 -9.24 12.99
CA MET A 138 6.83 -9.68 12.09
C MET A 138 7.24 -11.02 11.45
N GLY A 139 6.57 -12.10 11.85
CA GLY A 139 7.01 -13.47 11.64
C GLY A 139 7.14 -13.91 10.19
N ASN A 140 7.99 -14.92 9.97
CA ASN A 140 8.15 -15.59 8.68
C ASN A 140 6.98 -16.54 8.31
N SER A 141 6.05 -16.79 9.23
CA SER A 141 4.91 -17.69 9.01
C SER A 141 3.96 -17.18 7.91
N ASP A 142 3.94 -15.88 7.68
CA ASP A 142 3.03 -15.24 6.74
C ASP A 142 3.57 -15.24 5.30
N PHE A 143 4.86 -15.50 5.14
CA PHE A 143 5.56 -15.45 3.86
C PHE A 143 5.18 -16.59 2.90
N LYS A 144 4.90 -17.78 3.42
CA LYS A 144 4.51 -18.93 2.60
C LYS A 144 3.17 -18.71 1.89
N THR A 145 2.23 -18.04 2.55
CA THR A 145 0.90 -17.75 1.99
C THR A 145 0.96 -16.69 0.89
N VAL A 146 1.77 -15.66 1.07
CA VAL A 146 1.93 -14.59 0.07
C VAL A 146 2.63 -15.11 -1.19
N LEU A 147 3.70 -15.90 -1.06
CA LEU A 147 4.38 -16.51 -2.20
C LEU A 147 3.49 -17.49 -2.97
N THR A 148 2.65 -18.24 -2.28
CA THR A 148 1.70 -19.17 -2.92
C THR A 148 0.68 -18.39 -3.76
N ASN A 149 0.14 -17.28 -3.24
CA ASN A 149 -0.82 -16.45 -3.96
C ASN A 149 -0.18 -15.71 -5.15
N VAL A 150 1.07 -15.25 -5.03
CA VAL A 150 1.80 -14.60 -6.14
C VAL A 150 2.13 -15.61 -7.23
N VAL A 151 2.55 -16.83 -6.88
CA VAL A 151 2.85 -17.90 -7.85
C VAL A 151 1.57 -18.37 -8.55
N GLU A 152 0.47 -18.52 -7.82
CA GLU A 152 -0.83 -18.89 -8.41
C GLU A 152 -1.39 -17.81 -9.33
N SER A 153 -1.26 -16.53 -8.98
CA SER A 153 -1.69 -15.41 -9.84
C SER A 153 -0.85 -15.28 -11.12
N HIS A 154 0.43 -15.64 -11.09
CA HIS A 154 1.30 -15.67 -12.28
C HIS A 154 1.08 -16.89 -13.18
N GLN A 155 0.53 -17.98 -12.67
CA GLN A 155 0.19 -19.16 -13.48
C GLN A 155 -1.13 -19.02 -14.24
N LEU A 156 -2.00 -18.08 -13.85
CA LEU A 156 -3.27 -17.78 -14.51
C LEU A 156 -3.15 -16.81 -15.71
N VAL A 157 -1.95 -16.32 -16.02
CA VAL A 157 -1.66 -15.38 -17.13
C VAL A 157 -0.82 -16.06 -18.23
N LYS A 158 -1.04 -17.35 -18.47
CA LYS A 158 -0.52 -18.03 -19.67
C LYS A 158 -1.65 -18.42 -20.60
#